data_43a45bca837f8618e9b03f9060572494
#
_entry.id   43a45bca837f8618e9b03f9060572494
#
_cell.length_a   1.000
_cell.length_b   1.000
_cell.length_c   1.000
_cell.angle_alpha   90.00
_cell.angle_beta   90.00
_cell.angle_gamma   90.00
#
_symmetry.space_group_name_H-M   'P 1'
#
loop_
_entity.id
_entity.type
_entity.pdbx_description
1 polymer ?
#
loop_
_entity_poly.entity_id
_entity_poly.type
_entity_poly.pdbx_seq_one_letter_code
_entity_poly.pdbx_strand_id
1 'polypeptide(L)'
;MTAEIMLFATLLMLECGGEPWAGKAAVTDTVITRKRQSGKSLTEVLLAPKQFSCFKNMKAADKLAADVAAGKHRNDQAWKDCLTLAQLASKPGYWWVRIKATHFYAPAKCSPSWAAKMIEVATIGNHRFMIEQRRAK
;
A
#
# COMPACT_ATOMS: atom_id res chain seq x y z
N MET A 1 12.11 15.29 4.25
CA MET A 1 11.26 14.10 4.12
C MET A 1 11.65 13.09 5.19
N THR A 2 10.70 12.50 5.88
CA THR A 2 10.98 11.55 6.96
C THR A 2 11.28 10.16 6.41
N ALA A 3 11.98 9.34 7.21
CA ALA A 3 12.24 7.95 6.87
C ALA A 3 10.92 7.16 6.71
N GLU A 4 9.90 7.48 7.49
CA GLU A 4 8.60 6.83 7.40
C GLU A 4 7.90 7.10 6.07
N ILE A 5 7.93 8.35 5.60
CA ILE A 5 7.37 8.69 4.28
C ILE A 5 8.12 7.94 3.18
N MET A 6 9.43 7.86 3.28
CA MET A 6 10.24 7.14 2.30
C MET A 6 9.92 5.65 2.30
N LEU A 7 9.76 5.05 3.48
CA LEU A 7 9.35 3.65 3.59
C LEU A 7 7.98 3.42 2.94
N PHE A 8 7.03 4.31 3.21
CA PHE A 8 5.68 4.21 2.64
C PHE A 8 5.73 4.29 1.11
N ALA A 9 6.42 5.29 0.57
CA ALA A 9 6.57 5.45 -0.88
C ALA A 9 7.22 4.23 -1.52
N THR A 10 8.23 3.65 -0.86
CA THR A 10 8.92 2.45 -1.34
C THR A 10 7.97 1.26 -1.41
N LEU A 11 7.16 1.05 -0.36
CA LEU A 11 6.19 -0.03 -0.36
C LEU A 11 5.12 0.17 -1.43
N LEU A 12 4.63 1.39 -1.60
CA LEU A 12 3.68 1.70 -2.67
C LEU A 12 4.26 1.38 -4.05
N MET A 13 5.50 1.75 -4.27
CA MET A 13 6.17 1.47 -5.55
C MET A 13 6.27 -0.02 -5.83
N LEU A 14 6.63 -0.81 -4.82
CA LEU A 14 6.76 -2.27 -4.97
C LEU A 14 5.41 -2.95 -5.14
N GLU A 15 4.39 -2.50 -4.42
CA GLU A 15 3.06 -3.12 -4.45
C GLU A 15 2.24 -2.70 -5.65
N CYS A 16 2.31 -1.45 -6.06
CA CYS A 16 1.41 -0.90 -7.06
C CYS A 16 2.05 0.14 -7.99
N GLY A 17 3.37 0.16 -8.11
CA GLY A 17 4.06 1.13 -8.96
C GLY A 17 3.63 1.10 -10.42
N GLY A 18 3.21 -0.06 -10.94
CA GLY A 18 2.71 -0.21 -12.29
C GLY A 18 1.24 0.16 -12.47
N GLU A 19 0.54 0.48 -11.39
CA GLU A 19 -0.88 0.81 -11.47
C GLU A 19 -1.12 2.28 -11.82
N PRO A 20 -2.29 2.63 -12.38
CA PRO A 20 -2.67 4.03 -12.54
C PRO A 20 -2.86 4.70 -11.18
N TRP A 21 -2.97 6.03 -11.18
CA TRP A 21 -3.13 6.82 -9.95
C TRP A 21 -4.24 6.27 -9.06
N ALA A 22 -5.40 5.94 -9.63
CA ALA A 22 -6.54 5.43 -8.85
C ALA A 22 -6.19 4.15 -8.09
N GLY A 23 -5.43 3.25 -8.70
CA GLY A 23 -4.99 2.02 -8.04
C GLY A 23 -4.00 2.29 -6.92
N LYS A 24 -3.04 3.17 -7.16
CA LYS A 24 -2.06 3.60 -6.14
C LYS A 24 -2.77 4.28 -4.95
N ALA A 25 -3.74 5.15 -5.24
CA ALA A 25 -4.52 5.83 -4.20
C ALA A 25 -5.33 4.83 -3.38
N ALA A 26 -5.91 3.81 -4.00
CA ALA A 26 -6.67 2.79 -3.29
C ALA A 26 -5.79 1.96 -2.35
N VAL A 27 -4.58 1.61 -2.78
CA VAL A 27 -3.61 0.92 -1.90
C VAL A 27 -3.23 1.81 -0.74
N THR A 28 -2.96 3.09 -1.00
CA THR A 28 -2.65 4.07 0.04
C THR A 28 -3.77 4.16 1.07
N ASP A 29 -5.01 4.29 0.61
CA ASP A 29 -6.19 4.36 1.49
C ASP A 29 -6.34 3.10 2.34
N THR A 30 -6.04 1.92 1.79
CA THR A 30 -6.09 0.65 2.52
C THR A 30 -5.09 0.66 3.67
N VAL A 31 -3.87 1.10 3.42
CA VAL A 31 -2.82 1.21 4.45
C VAL A 31 -3.27 2.15 5.57
N ILE A 32 -3.80 3.30 5.23
CA ILE A 32 -4.25 4.30 6.22
C ILE A 32 -5.46 3.78 7.00
N THR A 33 -6.37 3.07 6.36
CA THR A 33 -7.50 2.43 7.03
C THR A 33 -7.02 1.44 8.09
N ARG A 34 -6.03 0.62 7.76
CA ARG A 34 -5.43 -0.32 8.73
C ARG A 34 -4.78 0.40 9.89
N LYS A 35 -4.05 1.48 9.60
CA LYS A 35 -3.42 2.27 10.65
C LYS A 35 -4.47 2.79 11.63
N ARG A 36 -5.56 3.35 11.11
CA ARG A 36 -6.63 3.90 11.95
C ARG A 36 -7.33 2.83 12.78
N GLN A 37 -7.64 1.69 12.18
CA GLN A 37 -8.33 0.62 12.88
C GLN A 37 -7.47 -0.06 13.93
N SER A 38 -6.18 -0.20 13.69
CA SER A 38 -5.27 -0.91 14.60
C SER A 38 -4.76 -0.02 15.74
N GLY A 39 -4.78 1.29 15.56
CA GLY A 39 -4.15 2.22 16.52
C GLY A 39 -2.64 2.18 16.51
N LYS A 40 -2.03 1.44 15.59
CA LYS A 40 -0.58 1.33 15.48
C LYS A 40 0.01 2.51 14.71
N SER A 41 1.32 2.70 14.82
CA SER A 41 2.02 3.68 13.98
C SER A 41 2.04 3.23 12.53
N LEU A 42 2.25 4.17 11.62
CA LEU A 42 2.38 3.84 10.20
C LEU A 42 3.53 2.86 9.97
N THR A 43 4.69 3.08 10.60
CA THR A 43 5.84 2.17 10.48
C THR A 43 5.48 0.76 10.92
N GLU A 44 4.77 0.60 12.04
CA GLU A 44 4.34 -0.72 12.50
C GLU A 44 3.42 -1.41 11.52
N VAL A 45 2.49 -0.67 10.92
CA VAL A 45 1.58 -1.22 9.90
C VAL A 45 2.36 -1.66 8.66
N LEU A 46 3.29 -0.82 8.19
CA LEU A 46 4.06 -1.10 6.98
C LEU A 46 4.99 -2.30 7.13
N LEU A 47 5.56 -2.49 8.32
CA LEU A 47 6.53 -3.55 8.58
C LEU A 47 5.93 -4.81 9.16
N ALA A 48 4.63 -4.85 9.42
CA ALA A 48 3.99 -6.02 9.99
C ALA A 48 4.11 -7.22 9.05
N PRO A 49 4.50 -8.40 9.56
CA PRO A 49 4.68 -9.58 8.72
C PRO A 49 3.39 -9.96 7.98
N LYS A 50 3.52 -10.31 6.70
CA LYS A 50 2.43 -10.81 5.85
C LYS A 50 1.23 -9.85 5.71
N GLN A 51 1.44 -8.56 5.96
CA GLN A 51 0.35 -7.58 5.87
C GLN A 51 0.04 -7.20 4.43
N PHE A 52 1.03 -7.17 3.57
CA PHE A 52 0.86 -6.76 2.17
C PHE A 52 0.96 -7.97 1.27
N SER A 53 -0.10 -8.77 1.31
CA SER A 53 -0.35 -9.93 0.47
C SER A 53 0.89 -10.74 0.07
N CYS A 54 1.49 -10.47 -1.08
CA CYS A 54 2.58 -11.25 -1.64
C CYS A 54 3.96 -10.64 -1.42
N PHE A 55 4.06 -9.55 -0.68
CA PHE A 55 5.36 -8.95 -0.39
C PHE A 55 6.11 -9.80 0.62
N LYS A 56 7.20 -10.44 0.17
CA LYS A 56 7.94 -11.41 0.99
C LYS A 56 9.41 -11.08 1.14
N ASN A 57 9.91 -10.01 0.51
CA ASN A 57 11.35 -9.86 0.37
C ASN A 57 11.79 -8.42 0.56
N MET A 58 12.44 -8.18 1.71
CA MET A 58 13.00 -6.86 2.02
C MET A 58 14.18 -6.48 1.12
N LYS A 59 14.79 -7.43 0.41
CA LYS A 59 15.88 -7.11 -0.52
C LYS A 59 15.41 -6.19 -1.65
N ALA A 60 14.18 -6.38 -2.13
CA ALA A 60 13.63 -5.51 -3.16
C ALA A 60 13.43 -4.09 -2.62
N ALA A 61 12.99 -3.95 -1.38
CA ALA A 61 12.83 -2.65 -0.74
C ALA A 61 14.18 -1.96 -0.54
N ASP A 62 15.18 -2.70 -0.08
CA ASP A 62 16.52 -2.17 0.13
C ASP A 62 17.13 -1.72 -1.20
N LYS A 63 16.97 -2.53 -2.25
CA LYS A 63 17.46 -2.18 -3.59
C LYS A 63 16.78 -0.90 -4.10
N LEU A 64 15.47 -0.80 -3.98
CA LEU A 64 14.74 0.38 -4.42
C LEU A 64 15.18 1.61 -3.64
N ALA A 65 15.35 1.50 -2.32
CA ALA A 65 15.82 2.61 -1.50
C ALA A 65 17.21 3.08 -1.94
N ALA A 66 18.11 2.15 -2.25
CA ALA A 66 19.44 2.48 -2.76
C ALA A 66 19.37 3.16 -4.14
N ASP A 67 18.51 2.66 -5.02
CA ASP A 67 18.32 3.25 -6.35
C ASP A 67 17.75 4.68 -6.26
N VAL A 68 16.80 4.90 -5.36
CA VAL A 68 16.24 6.23 -5.10
C VAL A 68 17.32 7.18 -4.57
N ALA A 69 18.11 6.72 -3.62
CA ALA A 69 19.21 7.51 -3.07
C ALA A 69 20.24 7.88 -4.15
N ALA A 70 20.43 7.00 -5.12
CA ALA A 70 21.33 7.24 -6.26
C ALA A 70 20.69 8.11 -7.36
N GLY A 71 19.42 8.52 -7.21
CA GLY A 71 18.72 9.37 -8.16
C GLY A 71 18.15 8.66 -9.37
N LYS A 72 18.10 7.34 -9.38
CA LYS A 72 17.67 6.56 -10.54
C LYS A 72 16.20 6.76 -10.91
N HIS A 73 15.34 7.00 -9.94
CA HIS A 73 13.90 7.15 -10.16
C HIS A 73 13.42 8.60 -10.16
N ARG A 74 14.35 9.55 -10.21
CA ARG A 74 14.04 10.99 -10.10
C ARG A 74 12.94 11.45 -11.08
N ASN A 75 12.99 10.97 -12.31
CA ASN A 75 12.06 11.37 -13.38
C ASN A 75 10.98 10.32 -13.65
N ASP A 76 10.90 9.27 -12.84
CA ASP A 76 9.91 8.21 -12.99
C ASP A 76 8.57 8.68 -12.42
N GLN A 77 7.55 8.74 -13.27
CA GLN A 77 6.23 9.20 -12.83
C GLN A 77 5.62 8.27 -11.79
N ALA A 78 5.84 6.96 -11.92
CA ALA A 78 5.35 6.00 -10.93
C ALA A 78 5.93 6.31 -9.54
N TRP A 79 7.21 6.59 -9.45
CA TRP A 79 7.84 6.97 -8.18
C TRP A 79 7.31 8.30 -7.64
N LYS A 80 7.16 9.29 -8.52
CA LYS A 80 6.61 10.60 -8.12
C LYS A 80 5.21 10.47 -7.55
N ASP A 81 4.37 9.64 -8.17
CA ASP A 81 3.00 9.38 -7.68
C ASP A 81 3.03 8.73 -6.31
N CYS A 82 3.84 7.70 -6.12
CA CYS A 82 3.96 7.00 -4.86
C CYS A 82 4.45 7.94 -3.75
N LEU A 83 5.43 8.77 -4.06
CA LEU A 83 5.96 9.74 -3.11
C LEU A 83 4.92 10.78 -2.73
N THR A 84 4.17 11.30 -3.71
CA THR A 84 3.10 12.27 -3.48
C THR A 84 2.03 11.68 -2.58
N LEU A 85 1.58 10.46 -2.86
CA LEU A 85 0.56 9.79 -2.05
C LEU A 85 1.06 9.54 -0.63
N ALA A 86 2.30 9.08 -0.46
CA ALA A 86 2.88 8.86 0.85
C ALA A 86 2.95 10.15 1.66
N GLN A 87 3.34 11.25 1.03
CA GLN A 87 3.41 12.55 1.69
C GLN A 87 2.02 13.05 2.11
N LEU A 88 1.03 12.96 1.21
CA LEU A 88 -0.34 13.39 1.51
C LEU A 88 -0.95 12.54 2.63
N ALA A 89 -0.80 11.23 2.54
CA ALA A 89 -1.40 10.30 3.50
C ALA A 89 -0.77 10.38 4.88
N SER A 90 0.46 10.88 4.98
CA SER A 90 1.16 11.03 6.26
C SER A 90 0.77 12.29 7.02
N LYS A 91 0.01 13.19 6.40
CA LYS A 91 -0.44 14.41 7.04
C LYS A 91 -1.62 14.16 7.97
N PRO A 92 -1.72 14.85 9.11
CA PRO A 92 -2.92 14.78 9.94
C PRO A 92 -4.14 15.20 9.14
N GLY A 93 -5.26 14.50 9.33
CA GLY A 93 -6.51 14.84 8.65
C GLY A 93 -6.62 14.32 7.22
N TYR A 94 -5.74 13.43 6.79
CA TYR A 94 -5.87 12.78 5.50
C TYR A 94 -7.17 11.97 5.43
N TRP A 95 -8.03 12.27 4.45
CA TRP A 95 -9.36 11.67 4.30
C TRP A 95 -9.66 11.22 2.88
N TRP A 96 -8.72 10.54 2.23
CA TRP A 96 -8.94 10.02 0.88
C TRP A 96 -9.55 8.62 0.88
N VAL A 97 -10.28 8.27 1.92
CA VAL A 97 -10.86 6.94 2.05
C VAL A 97 -12.00 6.78 1.06
N ARG A 98 -11.68 6.32 -0.14
CA ARG A 98 -12.66 6.05 -1.20
C ARG A 98 -13.23 4.66 -1.08
N ILE A 99 -12.46 3.74 -0.50
CA ILE A 99 -12.89 2.37 -0.25
C ILE A 99 -12.52 2.01 1.18
N LYS A 100 -13.38 1.24 1.84
CA LYS A 100 -13.14 0.80 3.22
C LYS A 100 -12.52 -0.59 3.22
N ALA A 101 -11.36 -0.73 2.62
CA ALA A 101 -10.65 -1.99 2.57
C ALA A 101 -9.57 -2.04 3.63
N THR A 102 -9.32 -3.24 4.15
CA THR A 102 -8.23 -3.50 5.10
C THR A 102 -7.14 -4.38 4.49
N HIS A 103 -7.43 -5.02 3.37
CA HIS A 103 -6.52 -5.91 2.67
C HIS A 103 -6.61 -5.70 1.17
N PHE A 104 -5.54 -6.03 0.49
CA PHE A 104 -5.54 -6.06 -0.97
C PHE A 104 -4.58 -7.13 -1.46
N TYR A 105 -4.78 -7.60 -2.69
CA TYR A 105 -3.85 -8.50 -3.35
C TYR A 105 -4.02 -8.42 -4.86
N ALA A 106 -2.99 -8.87 -5.58
CA ALA A 106 -3.00 -8.95 -7.04
C ALA A 106 -3.25 -10.41 -7.44
N PRO A 107 -4.46 -10.75 -7.92
CA PRO A 107 -4.79 -12.16 -8.22
C PRO A 107 -3.85 -12.83 -9.23
N ALA A 108 -3.29 -12.04 -10.14
CA ALA A 108 -2.35 -12.56 -11.12
C ALA A 108 -1.01 -12.99 -10.50
N LYS A 109 -0.70 -12.50 -9.31
CA LYS A 109 0.59 -12.75 -8.65
C LYS A 109 0.49 -13.71 -7.49
N CYS A 110 -0.65 -13.76 -6.81
CA CYS A 110 -0.81 -14.63 -5.66
C CYS A 110 -2.28 -14.88 -5.33
N SER A 111 -2.53 -15.91 -4.51
CA SER A 111 -3.85 -16.25 -3.98
C SER A 111 -3.70 -16.45 -2.47
N PRO A 112 -3.74 -15.37 -1.68
CA PRO A 112 -3.57 -15.50 -0.24
C PRO A 112 -4.71 -16.26 0.39
N SER A 113 -4.39 -17.11 1.39
CA SER A 113 -5.38 -17.98 2.03
C SER A 113 -6.52 -17.20 2.70
N TRP A 114 -6.23 -15.99 3.20
CA TRP A 114 -7.24 -15.17 3.86
C TRP A 114 -8.29 -14.61 2.90
N ALA A 115 -8.01 -14.55 1.59
CA ALA A 115 -8.92 -13.93 0.62
C ALA A 115 -10.28 -14.64 0.57
N ALA A 116 -10.31 -15.96 0.71
CA ALA A 116 -11.56 -16.73 0.67
C ALA A 116 -12.49 -16.41 1.85
N LYS A 117 -11.96 -15.85 2.94
CA LYS A 117 -12.71 -15.51 4.14
C LYS A 117 -13.11 -14.05 4.21
N MET A 118 -12.85 -13.31 3.16
CA MET A 118 -13.11 -11.87 3.12
C MET A 118 -14.10 -11.52 2.03
N ILE A 119 -14.62 -10.30 2.10
CA ILE A 119 -15.54 -9.76 1.12
C ILE A 119 -14.77 -8.78 0.23
N GLU A 120 -14.90 -8.93 -1.08
CA GLU A 120 -14.35 -7.97 -2.03
C GLU A 120 -15.24 -6.72 -2.04
N VAL A 121 -14.62 -5.55 -1.82
CA VAL A 121 -15.33 -4.27 -1.86
C VAL A 121 -15.03 -3.48 -3.14
N ALA A 122 -13.93 -3.80 -3.82
CA ALA A 122 -13.57 -3.15 -5.09
C ALA A 122 -12.50 -3.95 -5.82
N THR A 123 -12.50 -3.84 -7.14
CA THR A 123 -11.36 -4.23 -7.97
C THR A 123 -10.94 -3.00 -8.75
N ILE A 124 -9.70 -2.59 -8.59
CA ILE A 124 -9.14 -1.42 -9.25
C ILE A 124 -7.81 -1.82 -9.87
N GLY A 125 -7.71 -1.68 -11.19
CA GLY A 125 -6.54 -2.15 -11.91
C GLY A 125 -6.33 -3.64 -11.70
N ASN A 126 -5.14 -4.03 -11.28
CA ASN A 126 -4.77 -5.43 -11.06
C ASN A 126 -4.95 -5.89 -9.62
N HIS A 127 -5.58 -5.09 -8.76
CA HIS A 127 -5.74 -5.39 -7.34
C HIS A 127 -7.18 -5.56 -6.94
N ARG A 128 -7.41 -6.54 -6.06
CA ARG A 128 -8.68 -6.72 -5.35
C ARG A 128 -8.54 -6.19 -3.95
N PHE A 129 -9.54 -5.42 -3.52
CA PHE A 129 -9.58 -4.78 -2.20
C PHE A 129 -10.64 -5.47 -1.35
N MET A 130 -10.27 -5.88 -0.15
CA MET A 130 -11.03 -6.81 0.67
C MET A 130 -11.28 -6.24 2.07
N ILE A 131 -12.38 -6.67 2.69
CA ILE A 131 -12.69 -6.37 4.08
C ILE A 131 -13.14 -7.65 4.79
N GLU A 132 -12.94 -7.72 6.11
CA GLU A 132 -13.36 -8.87 6.89
C GLU A 132 -14.87 -9.05 6.87
N GLN A 133 -15.34 -10.28 6.66
CA GLN A 133 -16.73 -10.60 6.49
C GLN A 133 -17.59 -10.22 7.70
N ARG A 134 -17.13 -10.47 8.91
CA ARG A 134 -17.92 -10.18 10.11
C ARG A 134 -18.18 -8.69 10.32
N ARG A 135 -17.36 -7.82 9.71
CA ARG A 135 -17.52 -6.37 9.81
C ARG A 135 -18.54 -5.82 8.83
N ALA A 136 -19.01 -6.65 7.94
CA ALA A 136 -20.04 -6.31 6.98
C ALA A 136 -21.45 -6.38 7.58
N LYS A 137 -21.57 -6.88 8.80
CA LYS A 137 -22.88 -6.95 9.48
C LYS A 137 -23.37 -5.56 9.84
#